data_679683a3e0d7901e28a64335c855db18
#
_entry.id   679683a3e0d7901e28a64335c855db18
#
_cell.length_a   1.000
_cell.length_b   1.000
_cell.length_c   1.000
_cell.angle_alpha   90.00
_cell.angle_beta   90.00
_cell.angle_gamma   90.00
#
_symmetry.space_group_name_H-M   'P 1'
#
loop_
_entity.id
_entity.type
_entity.pdbx_description
1 polymer ?
#
loop_
_entity_poly.entity_id
_entity_poly.type
_entity_poly.pdbx_seq_one_letter_code
_entity_poly.pdbx_strand_id
1 'polypeptide(L)'
;MARIIDCSMIISNETWRPRWKVDISTKQQKTVEIEGVKVKPQHSYMHMSVHCLTHIDSPLHVVEGRPVIGDIPIETCFGEAAVVDLTDKGELEPITAEDMEKRGKHVREGDIVLLKTGWTEKNAGGDTEKREGLPADVNYWNKGPYPTRSMAEWMVARKVKAVGFDCPNECTQYMDKGYECTRTGPHPPLEDEHVHRTHLNHGVLQIEYLCNLTAIKKDRVMFFAVPLKLKAEGSPVRAFAIEE
;
A
#
# COMPACT_ATOMS: atom_id res chain seq x y z
N MET A 1 -19.87 -17.92 -7.24
CA MET A 1 -18.50 -18.37 -6.85
C MET A 1 -17.75 -17.14 -6.38
N ALA A 2 -17.11 -17.21 -5.21
CA ALA A 2 -16.28 -16.14 -4.71
C ALA A 2 -15.14 -15.83 -5.71
N ARG A 3 -14.87 -14.56 -5.93
CA ARG A 3 -13.80 -14.08 -6.80
C ARG A 3 -12.65 -13.54 -5.95
N ILE A 4 -11.44 -14.02 -6.21
CA ILE A 4 -10.22 -13.49 -5.57
C ILE A 4 -9.64 -12.42 -6.48
N ILE A 5 -9.36 -11.26 -5.91
CA ILE A 5 -8.77 -10.10 -6.59
C ILE A 5 -7.41 -9.84 -5.93
N ASP A 6 -6.33 -10.06 -6.66
CA ASP A 6 -4.98 -9.75 -6.20
C ASP A 6 -4.75 -8.24 -6.26
N CYS A 7 -4.45 -7.68 -5.11
CA CYS A 7 -4.26 -6.25 -4.92
C CYS A 7 -2.79 -5.88 -4.69
N SER A 8 -1.86 -6.76 -5.06
CA SER A 8 -0.42 -6.57 -4.83
C SER A 8 0.35 -6.26 -6.09
N MET A 9 1.29 -5.34 -5.99
CA MET A 9 2.29 -5.11 -7.02
C MET A 9 3.32 -6.24 -7.03
N ILE A 10 3.84 -6.57 -8.23
CA ILE A 10 4.90 -7.57 -8.36
C ILE A 10 6.23 -7.02 -7.84
N ILE A 11 6.99 -7.87 -7.16
CA ILE A 11 8.35 -7.56 -6.71
C ILE A 11 9.33 -8.25 -7.65
N SER A 12 10.15 -7.48 -8.38
CA SER A 12 11.18 -7.99 -9.29
C SER A 12 12.38 -7.07 -9.35
N ASN A 13 13.48 -7.53 -9.96
CA ASN A 13 14.66 -6.68 -10.20
C ASN A 13 14.38 -5.53 -11.18
N GLU A 14 13.39 -5.71 -12.04
CA GLU A 14 12.90 -4.70 -12.98
C GLU A 14 11.91 -3.73 -12.32
N THR A 15 11.48 -4.03 -11.10
CA THR A 15 10.56 -3.16 -10.38
C THR A 15 11.21 -1.82 -10.13
N TRP A 16 10.65 -0.84 -10.82
CA TRP A 16 11.20 0.49 -10.80
C TRP A 16 10.76 1.26 -9.55
N ARG A 17 11.75 1.73 -8.80
CA ARG A 17 11.65 2.87 -7.88
C ARG A 17 13.03 3.43 -7.62
N PRO A 18 13.28 4.73 -7.86
CA PRO A 18 14.60 5.32 -7.64
C PRO A 18 15.02 5.25 -6.17
N ARG A 19 14.04 5.24 -5.28
CA ARG A 19 14.27 5.27 -3.83
C ARG A 19 14.42 3.87 -3.20
N TRP A 20 13.82 2.85 -3.81
CA TRP A 20 13.73 1.52 -3.23
C TRP A 20 14.28 0.48 -4.21
N LYS A 21 15.57 0.20 -4.11
CA LYS A 21 16.17 -0.86 -4.92
C LYS A 21 15.68 -2.22 -4.44
N VAL A 22 15.19 -3.01 -5.36
CA VAL A 22 14.95 -4.44 -5.17
C VAL A 22 16.14 -5.19 -5.76
N ASP A 23 16.71 -6.11 -5.00
CA ASP A 23 17.76 -7.01 -5.45
C ASP A 23 17.35 -8.45 -5.12
N ILE A 24 16.98 -9.20 -6.16
CA ILE A 24 16.70 -10.63 -6.08
C ILE A 24 17.81 -11.34 -6.81
N SER A 25 18.67 -12.03 -6.06
CA SER A 25 19.77 -12.83 -6.60
C SER A 25 19.48 -14.32 -6.40
N THR A 26 19.73 -15.14 -7.44
CA THR A 26 19.46 -16.57 -7.40
C THR A 26 20.74 -17.37 -7.56
N LYS A 27 21.02 -18.24 -6.58
CA LYS A 27 22.05 -19.27 -6.67
C LYS A 27 21.44 -20.55 -7.20
N GLN A 28 21.95 -21.02 -8.33
CA GLN A 28 21.54 -22.29 -8.93
C GLN A 28 22.55 -23.38 -8.58
N GLN A 29 22.05 -24.54 -8.19
CA GLN A 29 22.87 -25.74 -8.02
C GLN A 29 23.09 -26.46 -9.37
N LYS A 30 23.96 -27.48 -9.38
CA LYS A 30 24.15 -28.31 -10.57
C LYS A 30 22.85 -29.04 -10.91
N THR A 31 22.56 -29.14 -12.20
CA THR A 31 21.46 -29.97 -12.69
C THR A 31 21.81 -31.43 -12.47
N VAL A 32 20.92 -32.18 -11.86
CA VAL A 32 21.00 -33.64 -11.74
C VAL A 32 19.77 -34.27 -12.37
N GLU A 33 19.91 -35.52 -12.87
CA GLU A 33 18.77 -36.24 -13.38
C GLU A 33 18.36 -37.31 -12.35
N ILE A 34 17.10 -37.31 -11.96
CA ILE A 34 16.51 -38.24 -11.01
C ILE A 34 15.24 -38.80 -11.65
N GLU A 35 15.20 -40.12 -11.87
CA GLU A 35 14.04 -40.80 -12.47
C GLU A 35 13.57 -40.17 -13.80
N GLY A 36 14.52 -39.72 -14.64
CA GLY A 36 14.23 -39.10 -15.93
C GLY A 36 13.80 -37.61 -15.84
N VAL A 37 13.79 -37.04 -14.64
CA VAL A 37 13.46 -35.60 -14.40
C VAL A 37 14.75 -34.83 -14.17
N LYS A 38 14.96 -33.75 -14.94
CA LYS A 38 16.05 -32.79 -14.71
C LYS A 38 15.72 -31.90 -13.52
N VAL A 39 16.46 -32.08 -12.42
CA VAL A 39 16.31 -31.32 -11.18
C VAL A 39 17.45 -30.31 -11.04
N LYS A 40 17.10 -29.04 -10.85
CA LYS A 40 18.05 -27.94 -10.63
C LYS A 40 17.57 -27.06 -9.47
N PRO A 41 17.92 -27.42 -8.22
CA PRO A 41 17.52 -26.62 -7.07
C PRO A 41 18.02 -25.18 -7.16
N GLN A 42 17.18 -24.24 -6.74
CA GLN A 42 17.48 -22.82 -6.73
C GLN A 42 17.23 -22.24 -5.34
N HIS A 43 18.08 -21.31 -4.94
CA HIS A 43 17.92 -20.53 -3.71
C HIS A 43 18.02 -19.06 -4.05
N SER A 44 16.94 -18.32 -3.80
CA SER A 44 16.91 -16.88 -4.03
C SER A 44 17.06 -16.12 -2.72
N TYR A 45 17.76 -15.02 -2.78
CA TYR A 45 17.89 -14.02 -1.71
C TYR A 45 17.24 -12.74 -2.19
N MET A 46 16.54 -12.07 -1.29
CA MET A 46 15.90 -10.79 -1.58
C MET A 46 16.41 -9.74 -0.60
N HIS A 47 16.86 -8.61 -1.14
CA HIS A 47 17.20 -7.42 -0.38
C HIS A 47 16.37 -6.25 -0.89
N MET A 48 15.53 -5.69 -0.02
CA MET A 48 14.66 -4.56 -0.32
C MET A 48 14.24 -3.86 0.97
N SER A 49 13.79 -2.61 0.86
CA SER A 49 13.12 -1.94 1.98
C SER A 49 11.80 -2.63 2.32
N VAL A 50 11.43 -2.69 3.59
CA VAL A 50 10.12 -3.19 4.04
C VAL A 50 8.95 -2.31 3.56
N HIS A 51 9.24 -1.06 3.15
CA HIS A 51 8.28 -0.10 2.59
C HIS A 51 8.26 -0.09 1.05
N CYS A 52 8.83 -1.10 0.41
CA CYS A 52 8.88 -1.17 -1.05
C CYS A 52 7.63 -1.86 -1.61
N LEU A 53 6.93 -1.21 -2.54
CA LEU A 53 5.73 -1.72 -3.20
C LEU A 53 4.59 -2.01 -2.20
N THR A 54 3.76 -3.04 -2.46
CA THR A 54 2.64 -3.34 -1.58
C THR A 54 3.14 -3.85 -0.22
N HIS A 55 2.91 -3.05 0.80
CA HIS A 55 3.37 -3.31 2.16
C HIS A 55 2.37 -2.80 3.21
N ILE A 56 2.62 -3.12 4.46
CA ILE A 56 1.85 -2.63 5.61
C ILE A 56 2.79 -2.02 6.65
N ASP A 57 2.39 -0.87 7.19
CA ASP A 57 3.12 -0.14 8.21
C ASP A 57 2.55 -0.35 9.59
N SER A 58 3.47 -0.55 10.56
CA SER A 58 3.14 -0.55 11.99
C SER A 58 3.31 0.85 12.59
N PRO A 59 2.74 1.09 13.79
CA PRO A 59 2.91 2.36 14.49
C PRO A 59 4.36 2.80 14.69
N LEU A 60 5.31 1.84 14.81
CA LEU A 60 6.73 2.15 14.98
C LEU A 60 7.31 2.94 13.79
N HIS A 61 6.71 2.84 12.59
CA HIS A 61 7.22 3.53 11.40
C HIS A 61 7.39 5.04 11.61
N VAL A 62 6.49 5.67 12.36
CA VAL A 62 6.53 7.13 12.60
C VAL A 62 6.47 7.53 14.07
N VAL A 63 6.23 6.60 14.98
CA VAL A 63 6.07 6.89 16.41
C VAL A 63 7.03 6.03 17.22
N GLU A 64 8.04 6.66 17.82
CA GLU A 64 9.04 5.98 18.65
C GLU A 64 8.41 5.20 19.83
N GLY A 65 8.95 4.01 20.10
CA GLY A 65 8.50 3.16 21.20
C GLY A 65 7.17 2.43 20.95
N ARG A 66 6.60 2.52 19.76
CA ARG A 66 5.39 1.78 19.39
C ARG A 66 5.71 0.36 18.91
N PRO A 67 4.72 -0.53 18.80
CA PRO A 67 4.92 -1.91 18.38
C PRO A 67 5.52 -2.05 16.97
N VAL A 68 6.43 -3.01 16.81
CA VAL A 68 6.89 -3.52 15.51
C VAL A 68 5.77 -4.30 14.82
N ILE A 69 5.88 -4.49 13.51
CA ILE A 69 4.82 -5.17 12.75
C ILE A 69 4.59 -6.61 13.21
N GLY A 70 5.63 -7.30 13.68
CA GLY A 70 5.52 -8.67 14.19
C GLY A 70 4.78 -8.81 15.53
N ASP A 71 4.58 -7.72 16.26
CA ASP A 71 3.85 -7.68 17.54
C ASP A 71 2.39 -7.20 17.36
N ILE A 72 2.01 -6.78 16.16
CA ILE A 72 0.63 -6.41 15.84
C ILE A 72 -0.23 -7.67 15.81
N PRO A 73 -1.41 -7.68 16.48
CA PRO A 73 -2.36 -8.79 16.38
C PRO A 73 -2.75 -9.05 14.94
N ILE A 74 -2.64 -10.31 14.50
CA ILE A 74 -2.85 -10.67 13.09
C ILE A 74 -4.25 -10.31 12.60
N GLU A 75 -5.24 -10.28 13.50
CA GLU A 75 -6.64 -9.93 13.24
C GLU A 75 -6.79 -8.47 12.76
N THR A 76 -5.78 -7.64 13.02
CA THR A 76 -5.76 -6.26 12.51
C THR A 76 -5.47 -6.23 11.00
N CYS A 77 -4.79 -7.25 10.47
CA CYS A 77 -4.27 -7.29 9.11
C CYS A 77 -5.24 -7.94 8.09
N PHE A 78 -6.39 -8.44 8.52
CA PHE A 78 -7.42 -9.00 7.64
C PHE A 78 -8.83 -8.84 8.21
N GLY A 79 -9.85 -9.00 7.38
CA GLY A 79 -11.25 -9.00 7.78
C GLY A 79 -12.16 -8.24 6.82
N GLU A 80 -13.33 -7.85 7.33
CA GLU A 80 -14.27 -7.02 6.58
C GLU A 80 -13.60 -5.72 6.15
N ALA A 81 -13.76 -5.38 4.87
CA ALA A 81 -13.27 -4.14 4.32
C ALA A 81 -14.38 -3.36 3.62
N ALA A 82 -14.46 -2.07 3.90
CA ALA A 82 -15.31 -1.12 3.20
C ALA A 82 -14.52 -0.50 2.05
N VAL A 83 -15.05 -0.58 0.84
CA VAL A 83 -14.44 -0.01 -0.38
C VAL A 83 -15.07 1.36 -0.65
N VAL A 84 -14.31 2.41 -0.51
CA VAL A 84 -14.76 3.77 -0.77
C VAL A 84 -14.36 4.17 -2.18
N ASP A 85 -15.34 4.34 -3.05
CA ASP A 85 -15.10 4.71 -4.45
C ASP A 85 -14.78 6.19 -4.58
N LEU A 86 -13.56 6.46 -5.02
CA LEU A 86 -12.95 7.78 -5.23
C LEU A 86 -12.35 7.87 -6.65
N THR A 87 -12.85 7.05 -7.59
CA THR A 87 -12.29 6.95 -8.94
C THR A 87 -12.47 8.21 -9.79
N ASP A 88 -13.31 9.14 -9.35
CA ASP A 88 -13.50 10.48 -9.92
C ASP A 88 -12.47 11.50 -9.43
N LYS A 89 -11.67 11.19 -8.40
CA LYS A 89 -10.58 12.06 -7.97
C LYS A 89 -9.50 12.15 -9.04
N GLY A 90 -9.18 13.39 -9.40
CA GLY A 90 -8.18 13.72 -10.41
C GLY A 90 -6.79 14.01 -9.83
N GLU A 91 -5.94 14.61 -10.68
CA GLU A 91 -4.59 15.01 -10.30
C GLU A 91 -4.63 16.04 -9.16
N LEU A 92 -3.84 15.79 -8.10
CA LEU A 92 -3.68 16.69 -6.95
C LEU A 92 -4.97 17.01 -6.22
N GLU A 93 -6.01 16.22 -6.38
CA GLU A 93 -7.24 16.42 -5.62
C GLU A 93 -7.14 15.83 -4.21
N PRO A 94 -7.48 16.62 -3.17
CA PRO A 94 -7.50 16.13 -1.80
C PRO A 94 -8.64 15.13 -1.58
N ILE A 95 -8.38 14.11 -0.76
CA ILE A 95 -9.37 13.20 -0.20
C ILE A 95 -9.64 13.66 1.24
N THR A 96 -10.83 14.18 1.49
CA THR A 96 -11.17 14.90 2.72
C THR A 96 -12.15 14.12 3.60
N ALA A 97 -12.36 14.60 4.84
CA ALA A 97 -13.42 14.08 5.71
C ALA A 97 -14.81 14.21 5.05
N GLU A 98 -15.06 15.28 4.27
CA GLU A 98 -16.31 15.47 3.56
C GLU A 98 -16.54 14.38 2.49
N ASP A 99 -15.49 14.00 1.76
CA ASP A 99 -15.55 12.88 0.83
C ASP A 99 -15.95 11.60 1.57
N MET A 100 -15.37 11.37 2.74
CA MET A 100 -15.66 10.19 3.54
C MET A 100 -17.09 10.19 4.10
N GLU A 101 -17.58 11.34 4.58
CA GLU A 101 -18.97 11.46 5.02
C GLU A 101 -19.96 11.19 3.87
N LYS A 102 -19.64 11.61 2.68
CA LYS A 102 -20.49 11.44 1.50
C LYS A 102 -20.47 10.00 0.99
N ARG A 103 -19.28 9.37 0.89
CA ARG A 103 -19.04 8.11 0.17
C ARG A 103 -18.76 6.91 1.09
N GLY A 104 -18.31 7.17 2.32
CA GLY A 104 -17.93 6.15 3.30
C GLY A 104 -19.01 5.81 4.33
N LYS A 105 -20.30 6.04 4.02
CA LYS A 105 -21.43 5.78 4.96
C LYS A 105 -21.55 4.31 5.39
N HIS A 106 -21.01 3.40 4.60
CA HIS A 106 -21.00 1.96 4.86
C HIS A 106 -19.78 1.51 5.69
N VAL A 107 -18.86 2.42 6.02
CA VAL A 107 -17.71 2.13 6.90
C VAL A 107 -18.19 1.94 8.33
N ARG A 108 -17.71 0.87 8.97
CA ARG A 108 -18.06 0.46 10.33
C ARG A 108 -16.82 0.44 11.23
N GLU A 109 -17.02 0.49 12.53
CA GLU A 109 -15.97 0.27 13.51
C GLU A 109 -15.31 -1.11 13.29
N GLY A 110 -13.97 -1.15 13.30
CA GLY A 110 -13.18 -2.37 13.08
C GLY A 110 -12.97 -2.75 11.62
N ASP A 111 -13.50 -2.01 10.65
CA ASP A 111 -13.26 -2.26 9.24
C ASP A 111 -11.82 -1.95 8.83
N ILE A 112 -11.38 -2.59 7.75
CA ILE A 112 -10.34 -2.08 6.87
C ILE A 112 -11.04 -1.16 5.87
N VAL A 113 -10.48 0.02 5.57
CA VAL A 113 -11.03 0.91 4.56
C VAL A 113 -10.13 0.93 3.34
N LEU A 114 -10.65 0.59 2.17
CA LEU A 114 -9.93 0.64 0.91
C LEU A 114 -10.32 1.91 0.14
N LEU A 115 -9.37 2.81 -0.05
CA LEU A 115 -9.55 4.02 -0.84
C LEU A 115 -9.30 3.69 -2.31
N LYS A 116 -10.38 3.49 -3.08
CA LYS A 116 -10.32 3.08 -4.48
C LYS A 116 -10.31 4.32 -5.39
N THR A 117 -9.13 4.76 -5.81
CA THR A 117 -8.95 5.89 -6.73
C THR A 117 -8.64 5.43 -8.15
N GLY A 118 -8.11 4.22 -8.32
CA GLY A 118 -7.60 3.71 -9.59
C GLY A 118 -6.30 4.40 -10.04
N TRP A 119 -5.64 5.12 -9.12
CA TRP A 119 -4.44 5.87 -9.47
C TRP A 119 -3.23 4.98 -9.76
N THR A 120 -3.07 3.89 -9.01
CA THR A 120 -2.00 2.92 -9.24
C THR A 120 -2.11 2.30 -10.62
N GLU A 121 -3.30 1.91 -11.06
CA GLU A 121 -3.52 1.32 -12.40
C GLU A 121 -3.24 2.31 -13.53
N LYS A 122 -3.56 3.59 -13.31
CA LYS A 122 -3.31 4.63 -14.31
C LYS A 122 -1.83 4.99 -14.42
N ASN A 123 -1.10 5.02 -13.32
CA ASN A 123 0.23 5.65 -13.26
C ASN A 123 1.38 4.71 -12.88
N ALA A 124 1.15 3.65 -12.12
CA ALA A 124 2.18 2.65 -11.79
C ALA A 124 2.01 1.35 -12.58
N GLY A 125 0.90 1.23 -13.31
CA GLY A 125 0.49 0.04 -14.04
C GLY A 125 0.22 -1.12 -13.09
N GLY A 126 -1.03 -1.51 -12.97
CA GLY A 126 -1.43 -2.68 -12.15
C GLY A 126 -0.74 -3.98 -12.58
N ASP A 127 -0.21 -4.03 -13.81
CA ASP A 127 0.62 -5.09 -14.35
C ASP A 127 2.03 -4.52 -14.60
N THR A 128 2.90 -4.64 -13.60
CA THR A 128 4.26 -4.14 -13.66
C THR A 128 5.14 -4.90 -14.63
N GLU A 129 4.71 -6.07 -15.12
CA GLU A 129 5.47 -6.87 -16.10
C GLU A 129 5.58 -6.22 -17.47
N LYS A 130 4.70 -5.27 -17.81
CA LYS A 130 4.62 -4.69 -19.16
C LYS A 130 5.25 -3.30 -19.29
N ARG A 131 5.89 -2.78 -18.27
CA ARG A 131 6.41 -1.42 -18.28
C ARG A 131 7.92 -1.35 -18.24
N GLU A 132 8.58 -1.88 -19.27
CA GLU A 132 9.95 -1.49 -19.59
C GLU A 132 10.01 0.01 -19.87
N GLY A 133 10.86 0.72 -19.16
CA GLY A 133 11.28 2.09 -19.53
C GLY A 133 10.37 3.23 -19.09
N LEU A 134 9.42 3.03 -18.19
CA LEU A 134 8.79 4.20 -17.57
C LEU A 134 9.82 4.85 -16.62
N PRO A 135 10.07 6.17 -16.82
CA PRO A 135 10.76 6.93 -15.81
C PRO A 135 10.01 6.72 -14.51
N ALA A 136 10.77 6.76 -13.49
CA ALA A 136 10.28 6.87 -12.16
C ALA A 136 9.03 7.65 -12.16
N ASP A 137 7.94 7.03 -11.73
CA ASP A 137 6.72 7.73 -11.96
C ASP A 137 6.61 8.93 -11.02
N VAL A 138 7.41 9.93 -11.42
CA VAL A 138 7.30 11.28 -10.91
C VAL A 138 5.82 11.68 -10.89
N ASN A 139 5.02 11.14 -11.82
CA ASN A 139 3.60 11.41 -11.90
C ASN A 139 2.79 10.71 -10.82
N TYR A 140 3.15 9.47 -10.41
CA TYR A 140 2.43 8.79 -9.33
C TYR A 140 2.40 9.66 -8.07
N TRP A 141 3.57 10.14 -7.64
CA TRP A 141 3.71 10.96 -6.43
C TRP A 141 3.37 12.43 -6.62
N ASN A 142 3.79 13.01 -7.75
CA ASN A 142 3.67 14.45 -7.97
C ASN A 142 2.26 14.88 -8.38
N LYS A 143 1.47 13.96 -8.91
CA LYS A 143 0.16 14.27 -9.47
C LYS A 143 -0.98 13.48 -8.84
N GLY A 144 -0.68 12.50 -7.96
CA GLY A 144 -1.71 11.67 -7.37
C GLY A 144 -2.72 12.45 -6.53
N PRO A 145 -3.98 12.02 -6.47
CA PRO A 145 -4.86 12.43 -5.41
C PRO A 145 -4.22 12.02 -4.08
N TYR A 146 -4.47 12.77 -3.04
CA TYR A 146 -3.80 12.55 -1.76
C TYR A 146 -4.79 12.66 -0.60
N PRO A 147 -4.65 11.80 0.43
CA PRO A 147 -5.43 11.90 1.64
C PRO A 147 -5.00 13.11 2.46
N THR A 148 -5.97 13.74 3.11
CA THR A 148 -5.75 14.87 4.01
C THR A 148 -5.74 14.43 5.46
N ARG A 149 -5.25 15.29 6.34
CA ARG A 149 -5.34 15.10 7.78
C ARG A 149 -6.80 14.93 8.24
N SER A 150 -7.72 15.73 7.69
CA SER A 150 -9.14 15.63 8.05
C SER A 150 -9.73 14.25 7.72
N MET A 151 -9.33 13.65 6.59
CA MET A 151 -9.69 12.27 6.25
C MET A 151 -9.14 11.28 7.28
N ALA A 152 -7.86 11.44 7.67
CA ALA A 152 -7.24 10.54 8.64
C ALA A 152 -7.92 10.65 10.04
N GLU A 153 -8.25 11.86 10.48
CA GLU A 153 -8.99 12.09 11.72
C GLU A 153 -10.39 11.47 11.66
N TRP A 154 -11.07 11.52 10.52
CA TRP A 154 -12.34 10.85 10.30
C TRP A 154 -12.23 9.33 10.46
N MET A 155 -11.18 8.72 9.90
CA MET A 155 -10.90 7.27 10.05
C MET A 155 -10.67 6.88 11.51
N VAL A 156 -9.88 7.66 12.22
CA VAL A 156 -9.64 7.48 13.67
C VAL A 156 -10.93 7.57 14.47
N ALA A 157 -11.75 8.59 14.21
CA ALA A 157 -13.04 8.77 14.89
C ALA A 157 -14.01 7.61 14.63
N ARG A 158 -13.94 6.97 13.46
CA ARG A 158 -14.72 5.76 13.10
C ARG A 158 -14.13 4.46 13.63
N LYS A 159 -12.96 4.53 14.30
CA LYS A 159 -12.24 3.39 14.86
C LYS A 159 -11.97 2.28 13.83
N VAL A 160 -11.61 2.64 12.61
CA VAL A 160 -11.17 1.67 11.62
C VAL A 160 -9.83 1.08 12.05
N LYS A 161 -9.53 -0.16 11.68
CA LYS A 161 -8.29 -0.82 12.11
C LYS A 161 -7.13 -0.68 11.12
N ALA A 162 -7.44 -0.44 9.84
CA ALA A 162 -6.44 -0.22 8.81
C ALA A 162 -7.04 0.56 7.63
N VAL A 163 -6.17 1.23 6.87
CA VAL A 163 -6.54 1.94 5.63
C VAL A 163 -5.62 1.48 4.52
N GLY A 164 -6.20 1.11 3.37
CA GLY A 164 -5.48 0.70 2.17
C GLY A 164 -5.57 1.76 1.08
N PHE A 165 -4.42 2.03 0.43
CA PHE A 165 -4.25 3.09 -0.56
C PHE A 165 -3.81 2.53 -1.91
N ASP A 166 -4.50 2.90 -2.98
CA ASP A 166 -4.04 2.74 -4.37
C ASP A 166 -3.59 4.08 -4.99
N CYS A 167 -3.25 5.04 -4.14
CA CYS A 167 -2.71 6.35 -4.48
C CYS A 167 -1.61 6.72 -3.48
N PRO A 168 -0.88 7.85 -3.67
CA PRO A 168 -0.01 8.37 -2.62
C PRO A 168 -0.77 8.54 -1.31
N ASN A 169 -0.21 8.06 -0.24
CA ASN A 169 -0.84 8.02 1.08
C ASN A 169 -0.44 9.17 2.00
N GLU A 170 0.41 10.03 1.52
CA GLU A 170 0.87 11.23 2.21
C GLU A 170 1.06 12.38 1.23
N CYS A 171 0.83 13.58 1.71
CA CYS A 171 1.30 14.77 1.05
C CYS A 171 2.74 15.05 1.48
N THR A 172 3.67 15.02 0.55
CA THR A 172 5.11 14.82 0.80
C THR A 172 5.94 16.08 1.09
N GLN A 173 5.40 17.12 1.70
CA GLN A 173 6.21 18.31 2.06
C GLN A 173 7.33 18.03 3.08
N TYR A 174 7.19 17.01 3.93
CA TYR A 174 8.21 16.67 4.93
C TYR A 174 9.51 16.12 4.37
N MET A 175 9.52 15.69 3.11
CA MET A 175 10.71 15.10 2.51
C MET A 175 11.76 16.14 2.10
N ASP A 176 11.42 17.43 2.10
CA ASP A 176 12.38 18.52 1.79
C ASP A 176 13.44 18.74 2.86
N LYS A 177 13.30 18.17 4.05
CA LYS A 177 14.23 18.37 5.17
C LYS A 177 15.23 17.22 5.37
N GLY A 178 15.77 16.67 4.30
CA GLY A 178 16.85 15.68 4.37
C GLY A 178 16.54 14.32 3.77
N TYR A 179 15.37 14.17 3.20
CA TYR A 179 15.03 13.03 2.34
C TYR A 179 14.84 13.52 0.90
N GLU A 180 15.28 12.73 -0.07
CA GLU A 180 15.03 13.05 -1.48
C GLU A 180 13.52 13.13 -1.73
N CYS A 181 13.02 14.35 -1.88
CA CYS A 181 11.62 14.57 -2.24
C CYS A 181 11.39 14.09 -3.66
N THR A 182 10.43 13.21 -3.85
CA THR A 182 10.01 12.74 -5.18
C THR A 182 9.03 13.70 -5.82
N ARG A 183 8.43 14.61 -5.05
CA ARG A 183 7.45 15.58 -5.56
C ARG A 183 8.15 16.87 -5.98
N THR A 184 8.08 17.21 -7.26
CA THR A 184 8.64 18.42 -7.85
C THR A 184 7.58 19.46 -8.24
N GLY A 185 6.30 19.17 -7.98
CA GLY A 185 5.15 20.02 -8.29
C GLY A 185 4.66 20.87 -7.11
N PRO A 186 3.54 21.56 -7.26
CA PRO A 186 2.91 22.31 -6.16
C PRO A 186 2.61 21.41 -4.97
N HIS A 187 2.94 21.87 -3.78
CA HIS A 187 2.67 21.16 -2.54
C HIS A 187 1.28 21.54 -2.01
N PRO A 188 0.51 20.58 -1.49
CA PRO A 188 -0.69 20.88 -0.75
C PRO A 188 -0.38 21.69 0.52
N PRO A 189 -1.41 22.31 1.15
CA PRO A 189 -1.25 23.03 2.40
C PRO A 189 -0.65 22.14 3.51
N LEU A 190 0.17 22.73 4.38
CA LEU A 190 0.82 22.03 5.52
C LEU A 190 -0.18 21.36 6.48
N GLU A 191 -1.37 21.94 6.61
CA GLU A 191 -2.46 21.38 7.40
C GLU A 191 -3.00 20.06 6.86
N ASP A 192 -2.80 19.77 5.58
CA ASP A 192 -3.23 18.53 4.95
C ASP A 192 -2.22 17.38 5.11
N GLU A 193 -1.07 17.67 5.69
CA GLU A 193 -0.06 16.66 5.98
C GLU A 193 -0.36 15.87 7.25
N HIS A 194 0.45 14.85 7.51
CA HIS A 194 0.43 14.04 8.73
C HIS A 194 -0.57 12.87 8.76
N VAL A 195 -0.93 12.34 7.61
CA VAL A 195 -1.80 11.16 7.54
C VAL A 195 -1.17 9.96 8.23
N HIS A 196 0.11 9.65 7.94
CA HIS A 196 0.87 8.59 8.61
C HIS A 196 0.82 8.76 10.14
N ARG A 197 1.23 9.92 10.62
CA ARG A 197 1.29 10.17 12.05
C ARG A 197 -0.10 10.08 12.70
N THR A 198 -1.13 10.61 12.05
CA THR A 198 -2.50 10.56 12.57
C THR A 198 -2.99 9.11 12.66
N HIS A 199 -2.85 8.32 11.62
CA HIS A 199 -3.28 6.93 11.63
C HIS A 199 -2.46 6.10 12.63
N LEU A 200 -1.15 6.03 12.42
CA LEU A 200 -0.28 5.10 13.15
C LEU A 200 -0.18 5.42 14.64
N ASN A 201 -0.25 6.71 15.03
CA ASN A 201 -0.29 7.09 16.45
C ASN A 201 -1.57 6.60 17.16
N HIS A 202 -2.65 6.43 16.43
CA HIS A 202 -3.93 5.92 16.95
C HIS A 202 -4.14 4.43 16.67
N GLY A 203 -3.11 3.72 16.18
CA GLY A 203 -3.17 2.28 15.94
C GLY A 203 -3.90 1.86 14.65
N VAL A 204 -4.21 2.80 13.78
CA VAL A 204 -4.74 2.53 12.44
C VAL A 204 -3.57 2.19 11.52
N LEU A 205 -3.47 0.96 11.03
CA LEU A 205 -2.40 0.53 10.14
C LEU A 205 -2.57 1.13 8.74
N GLN A 206 -1.45 1.30 8.02
CA GLN A 206 -1.49 1.71 6.61
C GLN A 206 -1.04 0.59 5.70
N ILE A 207 -1.80 0.35 4.63
CA ILE A 207 -1.50 -0.64 3.59
C ILE A 207 -1.30 0.14 2.31
N GLU A 208 -0.07 0.19 1.84
CA GLU A 208 0.34 1.08 0.77
C GLU A 208 0.54 0.35 -0.55
N TYR A 209 0.47 1.10 -1.64
CA TYR A 209 0.70 0.62 -3.00
C TYR A 209 -0.16 -0.57 -3.38
N LEU A 210 -1.43 -0.51 -2.99
CA LEU A 210 -2.42 -1.42 -3.52
C LEU A 210 -2.63 -1.17 -5.01
N CYS A 211 -2.99 -2.21 -5.72
CA CYS A 211 -3.41 -2.13 -7.12
C CYS A 211 -4.68 -2.96 -7.35
N ASN A 212 -5.26 -2.85 -8.54
CA ASN A 212 -6.47 -3.58 -8.95
C ASN A 212 -7.70 -3.34 -8.07
N LEU A 213 -7.74 -2.29 -7.25
CA LEU A 213 -8.93 -1.96 -6.47
C LEU A 213 -10.13 -1.66 -7.36
N THR A 214 -9.92 -1.17 -8.59
CA THR A 214 -10.97 -0.92 -9.58
C THR A 214 -11.66 -2.21 -10.07
N ALA A 215 -11.03 -3.36 -9.86
CA ALA A 215 -11.64 -4.66 -10.12
C ALA A 215 -12.70 -5.05 -9.07
N ILE A 216 -12.65 -4.50 -7.87
CA ILE A 216 -13.64 -4.73 -6.82
C ILE A 216 -14.92 -3.97 -7.17
N LYS A 217 -16.07 -4.70 -7.22
CA LYS A 217 -17.36 -4.14 -7.62
C LYS A 217 -18.33 -3.94 -6.47
N LYS A 218 -18.06 -4.59 -5.33
CA LYS A 218 -18.89 -4.46 -4.13
C LYS A 218 -18.34 -3.41 -3.18
N ASP A 219 -19.21 -2.81 -2.42
CA ASP A 219 -18.83 -1.83 -1.38
C ASP A 219 -18.19 -2.49 -0.14
N ARG A 220 -18.36 -3.80 0.00
CA ARG A 220 -17.78 -4.57 1.11
C ARG A 220 -17.24 -5.91 0.61
N VAL A 221 -16.06 -6.27 1.09
CA VAL A 221 -15.32 -7.50 0.74
C VAL A 221 -14.57 -8.03 1.97
N MET A 222 -14.17 -9.29 1.95
CA MET A 222 -13.12 -9.77 2.84
C MET A 222 -11.77 -9.37 2.26
N PHE A 223 -10.92 -8.74 3.06
CA PHE A 223 -9.59 -8.27 2.64
C PHE A 223 -8.49 -8.81 3.53
N PHE A 224 -7.35 -9.10 2.92
CA PHE A 224 -6.19 -9.68 3.56
C PHE A 224 -4.93 -8.92 3.16
N ALA A 225 -4.15 -8.48 4.16
CA ALA A 225 -2.82 -7.87 3.98
C ALA A 225 -1.90 -8.33 5.12
N VAL A 226 -1.75 -9.64 5.26
CA VAL A 226 -1.04 -10.26 6.39
C VAL A 226 0.48 -10.12 6.19
N PRO A 227 1.19 -9.46 7.13
CA PRO A 227 2.64 -9.26 7.07
C PRO A 227 3.43 -10.52 7.42
N LEU A 228 4.71 -10.50 7.06
CA LEU A 228 5.69 -11.37 7.69
C LEU A 228 5.85 -10.97 9.17
N LYS A 229 6.09 -11.93 10.05
CA LYS A 229 6.31 -11.66 11.47
C LYS A 229 7.72 -11.11 11.72
N LEU A 230 7.93 -9.84 11.40
CA LEU A 230 9.23 -9.18 11.47
C LEU A 230 9.35 -8.28 12.71
N LYS A 231 10.56 -8.17 13.26
CA LYS A 231 10.92 -7.12 14.20
C LYS A 231 11.34 -5.85 13.46
N ALA A 232 10.40 -5.29 12.68
CA ALA A 232 10.58 -4.12 11.86
C ALA A 232 9.33 -3.23 11.92
N GLU A 233 9.44 -2.03 11.42
CA GLU A 233 8.38 -1.02 11.39
C GLU A 233 7.34 -1.23 10.28
N GLY A 234 7.58 -2.16 9.37
CA GLY A 234 6.69 -2.53 8.27
C GLY A 234 7.02 -3.89 7.70
N SER A 235 6.25 -4.32 6.72
CA SER A 235 6.47 -5.59 6.02
C SER A 235 5.83 -5.58 4.63
N PRO A 236 6.51 -6.10 3.59
CA PRO A 236 5.84 -6.46 2.35
C PRO A 236 4.70 -7.45 2.62
N VAL A 237 3.61 -7.32 1.87
CA VAL A 237 2.45 -8.21 1.97
C VAL A 237 1.98 -8.69 0.60
N ARG A 238 1.34 -9.88 0.54
CA ARG A 238 0.47 -10.25 -0.56
C ARG A 238 -0.95 -9.85 -0.18
N ALA A 239 -1.40 -8.68 -0.63
CA ALA A 239 -2.74 -8.19 -0.37
C ALA A 239 -3.73 -8.71 -1.42
N PHE A 240 -4.92 -9.14 -0.98
CA PHE A 240 -5.97 -9.56 -1.87
C PHE A 240 -7.35 -9.39 -1.25
N ALA A 241 -8.37 -9.25 -2.10
CA ALA A 241 -9.76 -9.23 -1.70
C ALA A 241 -10.48 -10.52 -2.13
N ILE A 242 -11.49 -10.93 -1.34
CA ILE A 242 -12.46 -11.96 -1.71
C ILE A 242 -13.82 -11.28 -1.84
N GLU A 243 -14.35 -11.31 -3.06
CA GLU A 243 -15.67 -10.77 -3.40
C GLU A 243 -16.62 -11.93 -3.65
N GLU A 244 -17.66 -12.07 -2.80
CA GLU A 244 -18.68 -13.11 -2.89
C GLU A 244 -19.85 -12.75 -3.84
#